data_4c91d4a2e154fa2fb5da9b861c204b11
#
_entry.id   4c91d4a2e154fa2fb5da9b861c204b11
#
_cell.length_a   1.000
_cell.length_b   1.000
_cell.length_c   1.000
_cell.angle_alpha   90.00
_cell.angle_beta   90.00
_cell.angle_gamma   90.00
#
_symmetry.space_group_name_H-M   'P 1'
#
loop_
_entity.id
_entity.type
_entity.pdbx_description
1 polymer ?
#
loop_
_entity_poly.entity_id
_entity_poly.type
_entity_poly.pdbx_seq_one_letter_code
_entity_poly.pdbx_strand_id
1 'polypeptide(L)'
;MEENMNPQTAPVTQSNIHTWKPVLEPIKEKIEKIIPQPKQDPFDNEMSKFVYYRTYSRWDDGKKRRETWDETVQRCVAFLKRISKNKLKKSDYELIHKYILEMKVMPSMR
;
A
#
# COMPACT_ATOMS: atom_id res chain seq x y z
N MET A 1 -42.41 9.31 -10.68
CA MET A 1 -41.95 9.73 -10.26
C MET A 1 -40.97 9.63 -9.78
N GLU A 2 -40.66 9.47 -9.53
CA GLU A 2 -39.82 9.53 -9.08
C GLU A 2 -38.89 9.83 -9.15
N GLU A 3 -38.82 9.90 -9.75
CA GLU A 3 -37.92 10.46 -9.91
C GLU A 3 -37.36 11.40 -9.25
N ASN A 4 -37.64 11.76 -8.69
CA ASN A 4 -37.17 12.59 -7.66
C ASN A 4 -36.05 12.09 -6.85
N MET A 5 -35.21 11.33 -7.43
CA MET A 5 -34.04 10.91 -6.77
C MET A 5 -33.15 12.09 -6.50
N ASN A 6 -32.83 12.34 -5.25
CA ASN A 6 -31.83 13.32 -4.87
C ASN A 6 -30.47 12.85 -5.37
N PRO A 7 -29.77 13.62 -6.20
CA PRO A 7 -28.47 13.21 -6.71
C PRO A 7 -27.45 12.89 -5.62
N GLN A 8 -27.57 13.50 -4.46
CA GLN A 8 -26.67 13.25 -3.34
C GLN A 8 -26.85 11.89 -2.70
N THR A 9 -28.02 11.30 -2.85
CA THR A 9 -28.33 9.99 -2.28
C THR A 9 -28.28 8.89 -3.31
N ALA A 10 -28.16 9.23 -4.60
CA ALA A 10 -28.08 8.25 -5.65
C ALA A 10 -26.75 7.49 -5.57
N PRO A 11 -26.77 6.16 -5.77
CA PRO A 11 -25.52 5.42 -5.84
C PRO A 11 -24.70 5.86 -7.05
N VAL A 12 -23.39 5.74 -6.93
CA VAL A 12 -22.50 6.07 -8.03
C VAL A 12 -22.67 5.02 -9.13
N THR A 13 -23.05 5.46 -10.32
CA THR A 13 -23.23 4.62 -11.50
C THR A 13 -22.20 5.00 -12.56
N GLN A 14 -22.16 4.25 -13.66
CA GLN A 14 -21.29 4.58 -14.79
C GLN A 14 -21.54 5.99 -15.32
N SER A 15 -22.78 6.41 -15.42
CA SER A 15 -23.12 7.75 -15.89
C SER A 15 -22.64 8.82 -14.90
N ASN A 16 -22.75 8.56 -13.61
CA ASN A 16 -22.25 9.49 -12.60
C ASN A 16 -20.73 9.57 -12.62
N ILE A 17 -20.05 8.47 -12.85
CA ILE A 17 -18.60 8.44 -12.96
C ILE A 17 -18.12 9.32 -14.13
N HIS A 18 -18.79 9.27 -15.27
CA HIS A 18 -18.44 10.13 -16.42
C HIS A 18 -18.55 11.61 -16.08
N THR A 19 -19.56 12.00 -15.32
CA THR A 19 -19.76 13.38 -14.91
C THR A 19 -18.63 13.87 -14.00
N TRP A 20 -18.12 13.01 -13.12
CA TRP A 20 -17.11 13.36 -12.15
C TRP A 20 -15.67 13.15 -12.66
N LYS A 21 -15.50 12.52 -13.80
CA LYS A 21 -14.19 12.17 -14.34
C LYS A 21 -13.20 13.33 -14.38
N PRO A 22 -13.56 14.53 -14.89
CA PRO A 22 -12.60 15.64 -14.92
C PRO A 22 -12.14 16.11 -13.56
N VAL A 23 -12.91 15.86 -12.52
CA VAL A 23 -12.56 16.23 -11.14
C VAL A 23 -11.73 15.15 -10.47
N LEU A 24 -12.06 13.89 -10.72
CA LEU A 24 -11.43 12.74 -10.07
C LEU A 24 -10.03 12.42 -10.61
N GLU A 25 -9.78 12.62 -11.91
CA GLU A 25 -8.51 12.27 -12.52
C GLU A 25 -7.31 12.97 -11.89
N PRO A 26 -7.32 14.32 -11.69
CA PRO A 26 -6.19 14.97 -11.03
C PRO A 26 -5.97 14.52 -9.59
N ILE A 27 -7.06 14.21 -8.87
CA ILE A 27 -6.99 13.72 -7.50
C ILE A 27 -6.39 12.32 -7.47
N LYS A 28 -6.80 11.46 -8.39
CA LYS A 28 -6.24 10.12 -8.53
C LYS A 28 -4.73 10.15 -8.76
N GLU A 29 -4.26 10.99 -9.68
CA GLU A 29 -2.83 11.11 -9.95
C GLU A 29 -2.03 11.49 -8.71
N LYS A 30 -2.54 12.45 -7.93
CA LYS A 30 -1.90 12.88 -6.69
C LYS A 30 -1.84 11.75 -5.67
N ILE A 31 -2.95 11.02 -5.53
CA ILE A 31 -3.03 9.89 -4.60
C ILE A 31 -2.09 8.78 -5.03
N GLU A 32 -2.04 8.46 -6.31
CA GLU A 32 -1.18 7.40 -6.84
C GLU A 32 0.31 7.73 -6.66
N LYS A 33 0.68 9.01 -6.72
CA LYS A 33 2.05 9.41 -6.46
C LYS A 33 2.44 9.21 -4.99
N ILE A 34 1.52 9.43 -4.08
CA ILE A 34 1.77 9.34 -2.65
C ILE A 34 1.62 7.90 -2.14
N ILE A 35 0.58 7.22 -2.61
CA ILE A 35 0.28 5.84 -2.24
C ILE A 35 0.44 4.97 -3.49
N PRO A 36 1.59 4.32 -3.64
CA PRO A 36 1.82 3.49 -4.81
C PRO A 36 0.88 2.28 -4.82
N GLN A 37 0.44 1.90 -6.00
CA GLN A 37 -0.34 0.69 -6.15
C GLN A 37 0.64 -0.47 -6.41
N PRO A 38 0.77 -1.41 -5.49
CA PRO A 38 1.64 -2.56 -5.72
C PRO A 38 1.09 -3.43 -6.84
N LYS A 39 1.98 -4.11 -7.52
CA LYS A 39 1.58 -5.04 -8.58
C LYS A 39 0.66 -6.13 -8.04
N GLN A 40 0.89 -6.51 -6.82
CA GLN A 40 0.04 -7.44 -6.10
C GLN A 40 -0.23 -6.84 -4.73
N ASP A 41 -1.49 -6.62 -4.43
CA ASP A 41 -1.89 -6.08 -3.14
C ASP A 41 -1.92 -7.23 -2.11
N PRO A 42 -1.04 -7.20 -1.11
CA PRO A 42 -1.00 -8.25 -0.10
C PRO A 42 -2.08 -8.13 0.96
N PHE A 43 -2.85 -7.05 0.95
CA PHE A 43 -3.83 -6.78 1.99
C PHE A 43 -5.21 -7.31 1.60
N ASP A 44 -5.83 -8.05 2.52
CA ASP A 44 -7.12 -8.69 2.28
C ASP A 44 -8.28 -7.69 2.18
N ASN A 45 -8.11 -6.52 2.77
CA ASN A 45 -9.17 -5.53 2.79
C ASN A 45 -8.60 -4.11 2.86
N GLU A 46 -9.44 -3.14 2.54
CA GLU A 46 -9.06 -1.73 2.49
C GLU A 46 -8.66 -1.17 3.85
N MET A 47 -9.26 -1.67 4.93
CA MET A 47 -8.91 -1.21 6.27
C MET A 47 -7.48 -1.58 6.64
N SER A 48 -7.09 -2.81 6.38
CA SER A 48 -5.71 -3.27 6.61
C SER A 48 -4.71 -2.45 5.82
N LYS A 49 -5.03 -2.18 4.55
CA LYS A 49 -4.22 -1.36 3.67
C LYS A 49 -4.07 0.06 4.22
N PHE A 50 -5.17 0.65 4.65
CA PHE A 50 -5.18 1.99 5.23
C PHE A 50 -4.30 2.07 6.49
N VAL A 51 -4.44 1.11 7.39
CA VAL A 51 -3.66 1.04 8.63
C VAL A 51 -2.16 0.92 8.30
N TYR A 52 -1.82 0.08 7.34
CA TYR A 52 -0.43 -0.07 6.92
C TYR A 52 0.15 1.25 6.42
N TYR A 53 -0.49 1.89 5.47
CA TYR A 53 0.03 3.14 4.90
C TYR A 53 0.05 4.29 5.88
N ARG A 54 -0.89 4.32 6.81
CA ARG A 54 -0.94 5.36 7.83
C ARG A 54 0.14 5.19 8.90
N THR A 55 0.40 3.97 9.32
CA THR A 55 1.16 3.69 10.54
C THR A 55 2.56 3.13 10.27
N TYR A 56 2.69 2.23 9.34
CA TYR A 56 3.91 1.44 9.16
C TYR A 56 4.73 1.84 7.95
N SER A 57 4.08 2.27 6.87
CA SER A 57 4.77 2.71 5.66
C SER A 57 5.49 4.03 5.92
N ARG A 58 6.75 4.10 5.54
CA ARG A 58 7.55 5.31 5.71
C ARG A 58 7.52 6.15 4.45
N TRP A 59 7.71 7.44 4.63
CA TRP A 59 7.85 8.36 3.51
C TRP A 59 9.25 8.24 2.91
N ASP A 60 9.32 8.13 1.60
CA ASP A 60 10.57 8.08 0.85
C ASP A 60 10.75 9.41 0.12
N ASP A 61 11.72 10.21 0.57
CA ASP A 61 11.99 11.52 -0.01
C ASP A 61 12.55 11.44 -1.42
N GLY A 62 13.30 10.39 -1.71
CA GLY A 62 13.86 10.18 -3.03
C GLY A 62 12.80 9.93 -4.08
N LYS A 63 11.82 9.12 -3.74
CA LYS A 63 10.72 8.75 -4.64
C LYS A 63 9.51 9.67 -4.51
N LYS A 64 9.49 10.53 -3.47
CA LYS A 64 8.39 11.43 -3.16
C LYS A 64 7.05 10.69 -2.99
N ARG A 65 7.10 9.55 -2.32
CA ARG A 65 5.92 8.74 -2.02
C ARG A 65 6.17 7.86 -0.80
N ARG A 66 5.12 7.21 -0.32
CA ARG A 66 5.26 6.23 0.74
C ARG A 66 5.81 4.91 0.18
N GLU A 67 6.53 4.18 1.01
CA GLU A 67 7.07 2.87 0.59
C GLU A 67 5.96 1.84 0.42
N THR A 68 6.19 0.90 -0.52
CA THR A 68 5.30 -0.24 -0.73
C THR A 68 5.60 -1.33 0.30
N TRP A 69 4.72 -2.34 0.38
CA TRP A 69 4.94 -3.49 1.26
C TRP A 69 6.26 -4.18 0.96
N ASP A 70 6.57 -4.39 -0.31
CA ASP A 70 7.86 -4.94 -0.73
C ASP A 70 9.04 -4.15 -0.18
N GLU A 71 8.98 -2.84 -0.30
CA GLU A 71 10.04 -1.95 0.18
C GLU A 71 10.16 -2.00 1.70
N THR A 72 9.05 -2.11 2.41
CA THR A 72 9.05 -2.28 3.85
C THR A 72 9.74 -3.60 4.24
N VAL A 73 9.41 -4.68 3.55
CA VAL A 73 10.03 -5.99 3.80
C VAL A 73 11.52 -5.95 3.52
N GLN A 74 11.94 -5.33 2.42
CA GLN A 74 13.35 -5.15 2.10
C GLN A 74 14.09 -4.37 3.19
N ARG A 75 13.48 -3.32 3.70
CA ARG A 75 14.04 -2.52 4.78
C ARG A 75 14.22 -3.35 6.05
N CYS A 76 13.24 -4.16 6.40
CA CYS A 76 13.29 -5.03 7.57
C CYS A 76 14.40 -6.08 7.43
N VAL A 77 14.50 -6.72 6.27
CA VAL A 77 15.53 -7.73 6.02
C VAL A 77 16.93 -7.10 6.02
N ALA A 78 17.07 -5.92 5.43
CA ALA A 78 18.33 -5.19 5.44
C ALA A 78 18.76 -4.85 6.87
N PHE A 79 17.82 -4.47 7.72
CA PHE A 79 18.08 -4.21 9.13
C PHE A 79 18.53 -5.49 9.85
N LEU A 80 17.86 -6.62 9.60
CA LEU A 80 18.25 -7.91 10.17
C LEU A 80 19.66 -8.32 9.76
N LYS A 81 20.02 -8.12 8.48
CA LYS A 81 21.37 -8.38 8.00
C LYS A 81 22.41 -7.56 8.76
N ARG A 82 22.09 -6.28 8.99
CA ARG A 82 23.00 -5.38 9.70
C ARG A 82 23.20 -5.78 11.14
N ILE A 83 22.14 -6.09 11.88
CA ILE A 83 22.27 -6.44 13.29
C ILE A 83 22.84 -7.84 13.50
N SER A 84 22.61 -8.76 12.58
CA SER A 84 23.17 -10.11 12.64
C SER A 84 24.59 -10.19 12.08
N LYS A 85 25.11 -9.08 11.51
CA LYS A 85 26.43 -8.98 10.90
C LYS A 85 26.65 -10.03 9.81
N ASN A 86 25.60 -10.32 9.03
CA ASN A 86 25.61 -11.32 7.96
C ASN A 86 26.00 -12.73 8.42
N LYS A 87 25.65 -13.09 9.66
CA LYS A 87 25.97 -14.41 10.20
C LYS A 87 25.10 -15.52 9.62
N LEU A 88 23.93 -15.19 9.12
CA LEU A 88 23.05 -16.16 8.49
C LEU A 88 23.42 -16.36 7.03
N LYS A 89 23.04 -17.51 6.48
CA LYS A 89 23.24 -17.79 5.07
C LYS A 89 22.31 -16.93 4.22
N LYS A 90 22.73 -16.67 2.97
CA LYS A 90 21.88 -15.91 2.04
C LYS A 90 20.50 -16.55 1.88
N SER A 91 20.44 -17.88 1.82
CA SER A 91 19.17 -18.60 1.72
C SER A 91 18.25 -18.36 2.92
N ASP A 92 18.82 -18.19 4.11
CA ASP A 92 18.03 -17.91 5.31
C ASP A 92 17.39 -16.53 5.24
N TYR A 93 18.12 -15.52 4.77
CA TYR A 93 17.58 -14.18 4.57
C TYR A 93 16.49 -14.16 3.50
N GLU A 94 16.67 -14.92 2.43
CA GLU A 94 15.67 -15.03 1.36
C GLU A 94 14.38 -15.69 1.89
N LEU A 95 14.52 -16.70 2.74
CA LEU A 95 13.39 -17.37 3.35
C LEU A 95 12.62 -16.44 4.31
N ILE A 96 13.35 -15.68 5.12
CA ILE A 96 12.76 -14.67 6.01
C ILE A 96 12.02 -13.63 5.17
N HIS A 97 12.64 -13.13 4.13
CA HIS A 97 12.02 -12.17 3.21
C HIS A 97 10.70 -12.71 2.65
N LYS A 98 10.72 -13.95 2.19
CA LYS A 98 9.54 -14.59 1.61
C LYS A 98 8.41 -14.69 2.65
N TYR A 99 8.70 -15.13 3.86
CA TYR A 99 7.69 -15.32 4.89
C TYR A 99 7.09 -14.01 5.37
N ILE A 100 7.89 -12.96 5.47
CA ILE A 100 7.38 -11.62 5.80
C ILE A 100 6.52 -11.09 4.65
N LEU A 101 7.00 -11.24 3.42
CA LEU A 101 6.28 -10.79 2.23
C LEU A 101 4.91 -11.43 2.12
N GLU A 102 4.80 -12.72 2.43
CA GLU A 102 3.55 -13.47 2.42
C GLU A 102 2.73 -13.30 3.70
N MET A 103 3.18 -12.44 4.59
CA MET A 103 2.51 -12.16 5.88
C MET A 103 2.36 -13.38 6.79
N LYS A 104 3.22 -14.37 6.64
CA LYS A 104 3.25 -15.54 7.53
C LYS A 104 3.98 -15.24 8.83
N VAL A 105 4.90 -14.28 8.80
CA VAL A 105 5.66 -13.81 9.96
C VAL A 105 5.65 -12.30 9.96
N MET A 106 5.41 -11.70 11.11
CA MET A 106 5.36 -10.24 11.25
C MET A 106 6.36 -9.78 12.30
N PRO A 107 7.51 -9.22 11.89
CA PRO A 107 8.42 -8.60 12.84
C PRO A 107 7.86 -7.26 13.31
N SER A 108 8.41 -6.70 14.39
CA SER A 108 8.09 -5.34 14.77
C SER A 108 8.62 -4.39 13.70
N MET A 109 7.76 -3.56 13.18
CA MET A 109 8.08 -2.66 12.06
C MET A 109 8.28 -1.21 12.49
N ARG A 110 8.26 -0.94 13.77
CA ARG A 110 8.46 0.40 14.31
C ARG A 110 9.92 0.70 14.57
#